data_3776b6f3fb1ee83c259e42e1560978ad
#
_entry.id   3776b6f3fb1ee83c259e42e1560978ad
#
_cell.length_a   1.000
_cell.length_b   1.000
_cell.length_c   1.000
_cell.angle_alpha   90.00
_cell.angle_beta   90.00
_cell.angle_gamma   90.00
#
_symmetry.space_group_name_H-M   'P 1'
#
loop_
_entity.id
_entity.type
_entity.pdbx_description
1 polymer ?
#
loop_
_entity_poly.entity_id
_entity_poly.type
_entity_poly.pdbx_seq_one_letter_code
_entity_poly.pdbx_strand_id
1 'polypeptide(L)'
;MRFRHDPDGSRLPIKVDTTTNGEFAPRPLERSTRAANALASDRAGANAKRAGLSRRSFLTSTCGAASTLLAFNEAHAAAGKTGGFFDIPLAAALEPAAADTALTGREFIFDIQGHHVNPLDRWRAPSMFTATGLKFMPQSKCDYLDPDGEWGHVKCFTGQAFAKEMFLDSDTDMAVLTFTPTTYEDMPLTDDEAAATRELVEAMDGNHRLLVHGRVVPNIDGDISRMAELHEQWNVSAWKTYTQASVNGSEGWWLDDEEYGAPLIQKARDTGVNVICIHKGLPLPTPFMTRDNRLYGGCRDVGKAAKANPDIDFIIYHSGYDIKDKDGPFAPGDHRIGVDSLIQSLMENDIPPNSNVYAELGTTWRYLMRDPEEAAHVMGKLLKYVGEDRVVWGTDSIWYGSPQDQIQAFRTFQIAPEFREQYGYPEITPELRARIFGVNASKPYRLSTAEVQEYLGGDMVARERENYRNEPDPTFLTYGPRTRREFLDFLRLKGHS
;
A
#
# COMPACT_ATOMS: atom_id res chain seq x y z
N MET A 1 28.05 -17.88 -2.76
CA MET A 1 27.60 -17.66 -1.39
C MET A 1 26.47 -18.64 -1.07
N ARG A 2 26.60 -19.46 -0.03
CA ARG A 2 25.52 -20.31 0.45
C ARG A 2 24.59 -19.44 1.28
N PHE A 3 23.50 -18.98 0.70
CA PHE A 3 22.39 -18.42 1.48
C PHE A 3 21.69 -19.60 2.18
N ARG A 4 22.09 -19.91 3.41
CA ARG A 4 21.48 -20.98 4.17
C ARG A 4 20.03 -20.69 4.51
N HIS A 5 19.71 -19.42 4.71
CA HIS A 5 18.37 -18.93 5.08
C HIS A 5 18.12 -17.57 4.40
N ASP A 6 16.88 -17.20 4.26
CA ASP A 6 16.43 -15.87 3.85
C ASP A 6 15.65 -15.23 5.01
N PRO A 7 16.36 -14.84 6.11
CA PRO A 7 15.73 -14.42 7.36
C PRO A 7 14.94 -13.12 7.21
N ASP A 8 15.25 -12.34 6.19
CA ASP A 8 14.56 -11.08 5.88
C ASP A 8 13.37 -11.28 4.93
N GLY A 9 13.19 -12.49 4.34
CA GLY A 9 12.14 -12.79 3.38
C GLY A 9 12.22 -12.02 2.06
N SER A 10 13.40 -11.47 1.72
CA SER A 10 13.60 -10.64 0.54
C SER A 10 13.68 -11.42 -0.77
N ARG A 11 13.68 -12.75 -0.71
CA ARG A 11 13.77 -13.67 -1.85
C ARG A 11 12.68 -14.72 -1.91
N LEU A 12 11.75 -14.65 -0.99
CA LEU A 12 10.54 -15.45 -0.98
C LEU A 12 9.46 -14.79 -1.83
N PRO A 13 8.53 -15.56 -2.43
CA PRO A 13 7.44 -15.00 -3.22
C PRO A 13 6.48 -14.14 -2.37
N ILE A 14 6.30 -14.46 -1.10
CA ILE A 14 5.65 -13.60 -0.11
C ILE A 14 6.76 -12.86 0.65
N LYS A 15 6.92 -11.57 0.34
CA LYS A 15 8.05 -10.74 0.79
C LYS A 15 7.80 -10.16 2.18
N VAL A 16 8.03 -10.97 3.21
CA VAL A 16 7.90 -10.54 4.61
C VAL A 16 9.28 -10.18 5.16
N ASP A 17 9.72 -8.99 4.88
CA ASP A 17 11.01 -8.45 5.27
C ASP A 17 10.90 -7.15 6.09
N THR A 18 12.04 -6.55 6.47
CA THR A 18 12.11 -5.31 7.26
C THR A 18 12.15 -4.04 6.42
N THR A 19 12.10 -4.15 5.08
CA THR A 19 12.26 -3.00 4.20
C THR A 19 11.16 -1.96 4.43
N THR A 20 11.57 -0.70 4.48
CA THR A 20 10.69 0.49 4.51
C THR A 20 10.86 1.29 3.23
N ASN A 21 9.83 2.05 2.85
CA ASN A 21 9.89 3.02 1.75
C ASN A 21 10.61 4.33 2.14
N GLY A 22 11.10 4.45 3.37
CA GLY A 22 11.78 5.63 3.88
C GLY A 22 10.89 6.63 4.64
N GLU A 23 9.60 6.40 4.69
CA GLU A 23 8.66 7.23 5.47
C GLU A 23 8.73 6.93 6.98
N PHE A 24 9.22 5.76 7.36
CA PHE A 24 9.32 5.35 8.76
C PHE A 24 10.55 4.48 9.01
N ALA A 25 10.97 4.40 10.26
CA ALA A 25 12.07 3.52 10.67
C ALA A 25 11.67 2.04 10.50
N PRO A 26 12.54 1.20 9.93
CA PRO A 26 12.25 -0.23 9.77
C PRO A 26 11.90 -0.90 11.09
N ARG A 27 10.79 -1.62 11.11
CA ARG A 27 10.42 -2.47 12.25
C ARG A 27 11.10 -3.83 12.08
N PRO A 28 11.95 -4.25 13.02
CA PRO A 28 12.58 -5.57 12.96
C PRO A 28 11.55 -6.69 12.93
N LEU A 29 11.86 -7.76 12.17
CA LEU A 29 11.03 -8.96 12.19
C LEU A 29 11.00 -9.59 13.59
N GLU A 30 9.84 -10.02 14.02
CA GLU A 30 9.69 -10.81 15.23
C GLU A 30 10.37 -12.18 15.10
N ARG A 31 10.63 -12.84 16.22
CA ARG A 31 11.28 -14.16 16.22
C ARG A 31 10.45 -15.21 15.45
N SER A 32 9.13 -15.19 15.61
CA SER A 32 8.19 -16.06 14.88
C SER A 32 8.28 -15.84 13.38
N THR A 33 8.29 -14.58 12.93
CA THR A 33 8.34 -14.23 11.51
C THR A 33 9.69 -14.58 10.88
N ARG A 34 10.82 -14.39 11.60
CA ARG A 34 12.12 -14.89 11.13
C ARG A 34 12.16 -16.42 11.01
N ALA A 35 11.56 -17.11 11.97
CA ALA A 35 11.44 -18.59 11.91
C ALA A 35 10.57 -19.03 10.72
N ALA A 36 9.47 -18.30 10.44
CA ALA A 36 8.62 -18.53 9.28
C ALA A 36 9.39 -18.40 7.96
N ASN A 37 10.16 -17.31 7.79
CA ASN A 37 10.98 -17.11 6.60
C ASN A 37 12.05 -18.20 6.42
N ALA A 38 12.71 -18.60 7.50
CA ALA A 38 13.68 -19.71 7.46
C ALA A 38 13.03 -21.02 7.04
N LEU A 39 11.89 -21.36 7.66
CA LEU A 39 11.12 -22.55 7.34
C LEU A 39 10.61 -22.54 5.88
N ALA A 40 10.10 -21.42 5.42
CA ALA A 40 9.65 -21.25 4.03
C ALA A 40 10.80 -21.46 3.04
N SER A 41 11.98 -20.89 3.34
CA SER A 41 13.16 -21.05 2.50
C SER A 41 13.63 -22.51 2.42
N ASP A 42 13.63 -23.25 3.54
CA ASP A 42 13.99 -24.67 3.58
C ASP A 42 12.97 -25.53 2.82
N ARG A 43 11.68 -25.27 3.01
CA ARG A 43 10.59 -25.96 2.32
C ARG A 43 10.62 -25.72 0.81
N ALA A 44 10.88 -24.51 0.38
CA ALA A 44 11.00 -24.21 -1.05
C ALA A 44 12.06 -25.09 -1.74
N GLY A 45 13.21 -25.32 -1.09
CA GLY A 45 14.23 -26.24 -1.60
C GLY A 45 13.80 -27.72 -1.64
N ALA A 46 13.11 -28.16 -0.59
CA ALA A 46 12.62 -29.54 -0.49
C ALA A 46 11.48 -29.81 -1.48
N ASN A 47 10.51 -28.89 -1.57
CA ASN A 47 9.35 -29.01 -2.44
C ASN A 47 9.71 -28.89 -3.92
N ALA A 48 10.66 -28.02 -4.27
CA ALA A 48 11.19 -27.94 -5.64
C ALA A 48 11.73 -29.30 -6.11
N LYS A 49 12.52 -29.97 -5.26
CA LYS A 49 13.04 -31.32 -5.57
C LYS A 49 11.93 -32.34 -5.75
N ARG A 50 10.90 -32.33 -4.89
CA ARG A 50 9.74 -33.23 -4.99
C ARG A 50 8.93 -33.01 -6.25
N ALA A 51 8.77 -31.73 -6.65
CA ALA A 51 8.08 -31.36 -7.88
C ALA A 51 8.92 -31.53 -9.15
N GLY A 52 10.19 -31.91 -9.04
CA GLY A 52 11.11 -32.01 -10.20
C GLY A 52 11.47 -30.67 -10.84
N LEU A 53 11.35 -29.57 -10.08
CA LEU A 53 11.58 -28.20 -10.54
C LEU A 53 12.91 -27.64 -10.01
N SER A 54 13.42 -26.61 -10.70
CA SER A 54 14.44 -25.75 -10.11
C SER A 54 13.82 -24.96 -8.94
N ARG A 55 14.66 -24.55 -7.97
CA ARG A 55 14.17 -23.70 -6.87
C ARG A 55 13.54 -22.40 -7.39
N ARG A 56 14.11 -21.79 -8.44
CA ARG A 56 13.54 -20.57 -9.05
C ARG A 56 12.16 -20.85 -9.64
N SER A 57 12.05 -21.89 -10.47
CA SER A 57 10.76 -22.25 -11.10
C SER A 57 9.69 -22.61 -10.03
N PHE A 58 10.08 -23.23 -8.93
CA PHE A 58 9.16 -23.50 -7.83
C PHE A 58 8.72 -22.20 -7.13
N LEU A 59 9.64 -21.29 -6.80
CA LEU A 59 9.32 -20.03 -6.14
C LEU A 59 8.46 -19.10 -6.99
N THR A 60 8.57 -19.16 -8.33
CA THR A 60 7.72 -18.38 -9.25
C THR A 60 6.35 -19.00 -9.49
N SER A 61 6.09 -20.18 -8.94
CA SER A 61 4.79 -20.84 -9.04
C SER A 61 3.88 -20.52 -7.85
N THR A 62 2.57 -20.74 -8.01
CA THR A 62 1.58 -20.65 -6.94
C THR A 62 1.89 -21.61 -5.78
N CYS A 63 2.46 -22.81 -6.06
CA CYS A 63 2.93 -23.71 -5.01
C CYS A 63 4.04 -23.09 -4.14
N GLY A 64 4.90 -22.26 -4.71
CA GLY A 64 5.94 -21.55 -3.97
C GLY A 64 5.35 -20.55 -2.97
N ALA A 65 4.35 -19.79 -3.40
CA ALA A 65 3.62 -18.86 -2.54
C ALA A 65 2.82 -19.61 -1.45
N ALA A 66 2.10 -20.68 -1.83
CA ALA A 66 1.37 -21.54 -0.89
C ALA A 66 2.31 -22.13 0.17
N SER A 67 3.46 -22.68 -0.24
CA SER A 67 4.46 -23.22 0.68
C SER A 67 4.98 -22.17 1.66
N THR A 68 5.12 -20.92 1.21
CA THR A 68 5.57 -19.81 2.05
C THR A 68 4.52 -19.47 3.11
N LEU A 69 3.27 -19.27 2.72
CA LEU A 69 2.16 -18.96 3.65
C LEU A 69 1.86 -20.09 4.63
N LEU A 70 1.95 -21.35 4.20
CA LEU A 70 1.84 -22.51 5.10
C LEU A 70 2.97 -22.55 6.14
N ALA A 71 4.19 -22.18 5.76
CA ALA A 71 5.30 -22.08 6.71
C ALA A 71 5.06 -20.94 7.73
N PHE A 72 4.42 -19.86 7.31
CA PHE A 72 4.00 -18.76 8.20
C PHE A 72 2.97 -19.26 9.22
N ASN A 73 1.91 -19.93 8.79
CA ASN A 73 0.91 -20.49 9.69
C ASN A 73 1.55 -21.37 10.77
N GLU A 74 2.44 -22.28 10.36
CA GLU A 74 3.10 -23.21 11.30
C GLU A 74 4.00 -22.48 12.31
N ALA A 75 4.82 -21.55 11.84
CA ALA A 75 5.75 -20.84 12.73
C ALA A 75 5.02 -19.90 13.70
N HIS A 76 3.94 -19.26 13.27
CA HIS A 76 3.11 -18.40 14.13
C HIS A 76 2.30 -19.22 15.13
N ALA A 77 1.69 -20.33 14.72
CA ALA A 77 1.00 -21.27 15.63
C ALA A 77 1.95 -21.84 16.68
N ALA A 78 3.18 -22.23 16.28
CA ALA A 78 4.21 -22.69 17.21
C ALA A 78 4.67 -21.60 18.22
N ALA A 79 4.48 -20.33 17.88
CA ALA A 79 4.72 -19.21 18.76
C ALA A 79 3.50 -18.79 19.61
N GLY A 80 2.39 -19.52 19.53
CA GLY A 80 1.15 -19.24 20.28
C GLY A 80 0.31 -18.11 19.69
N LYS A 81 0.58 -17.69 18.46
CA LYS A 81 -0.21 -16.66 17.76
C LYS A 81 -1.36 -17.35 17.00
N THR A 82 -2.57 -17.12 17.43
CA THR A 82 -3.77 -17.84 16.93
C THR A 82 -4.87 -16.92 16.42
N GLY A 83 -4.70 -15.60 16.47
CA GLY A 83 -5.76 -14.64 16.13
C GLY A 83 -6.10 -14.56 14.64
N GLY A 84 -5.16 -14.91 13.76
CA GLY A 84 -5.34 -14.95 12.32
C GLY A 84 -4.48 -16.02 11.66
N PHE A 85 -4.84 -16.39 10.43
CA PHE A 85 -4.13 -17.41 9.65
C PHE A 85 -4.39 -17.23 8.15
N PHE A 86 -3.59 -17.90 7.33
CA PHE A 86 -3.81 -18.00 5.89
C PHE A 86 -4.50 -19.35 5.58
N ASP A 87 -5.72 -19.30 5.06
CA ASP A 87 -6.53 -20.49 4.76
C ASP A 87 -6.08 -21.11 3.44
N ILE A 88 -5.14 -22.03 3.56
CA ILE A 88 -4.51 -22.74 2.43
C ILE A 88 -4.47 -24.24 2.73
N PRO A 89 -4.98 -25.10 1.82
CA PRO A 89 -4.88 -26.54 1.99
C PRO A 89 -3.42 -27.01 1.91
N LEU A 90 -3.02 -27.97 2.72
CA LEU A 90 -1.65 -28.50 2.74
C LEU A 90 -1.19 -29.04 1.36
N ALA A 91 -2.12 -29.58 0.58
CA ALA A 91 -1.88 -30.07 -0.77
C ALA A 91 -1.33 -28.95 -1.71
N ALA A 92 -1.73 -27.70 -1.50
CA ALA A 92 -1.28 -26.55 -2.29
C ALA A 92 0.24 -26.33 -2.28
N ALA A 93 0.96 -26.92 -1.31
CA ALA A 93 2.42 -26.88 -1.29
C ALA A 93 3.09 -27.61 -2.47
N LEU A 94 2.40 -28.57 -3.11
CA LEU A 94 2.95 -29.43 -4.15
C LEU A 94 2.00 -29.68 -5.33
N GLU A 95 0.71 -29.44 -5.15
CA GLU A 95 -0.32 -29.64 -6.16
C GLU A 95 -0.73 -28.31 -6.79
N PRO A 96 -0.33 -28.02 -8.04
CA PRO A 96 -0.63 -26.74 -8.69
C PRO A 96 -2.12 -26.39 -8.70
N ALA A 97 -3.01 -27.35 -8.99
CA ALA A 97 -4.44 -27.11 -9.01
C ALA A 97 -5.01 -26.65 -7.66
N ALA A 98 -4.50 -27.23 -6.54
CA ALA A 98 -4.88 -26.82 -5.20
C ALA A 98 -4.31 -25.43 -4.84
N ALA A 99 -3.07 -25.13 -5.27
CA ALA A 99 -2.44 -23.83 -5.08
C ALA A 99 -3.16 -22.75 -5.89
N ASP A 100 -3.48 -23.02 -7.15
CA ASP A 100 -4.21 -22.08 -8.01
C ASP A 100 -5.61 -21.80 -7.44
N THR A 101 -6.32 -22.82 -6.97
CA THR A 101 -7.64 -22.63 -6.34
C THR A 101 -7.56 -21.69 -5.12
N ALA A 102 -6.50 -21.80 -4.32
CA ALA A 102 -6.35 -21.00 -3.11
C ALA A 102 -5.83 -19.58 -3.37
N LEU A 103 -4.93 -19.40 -4.35
CA LEU A 103 -4.13 -18.19 -4.50
C LEU A 103 -4.47 -17.36 -5.73
N THR A 104 -5.25 -17.90 -6.67
CA THR A 104 -5.76 -17.12 -7.81
C THR A 104 -7.24 -16.84 -7.62
N GLY A 105 -7.71 -15.74 -8.20
CA GLY A 105 -9.10 -15.34 -8.11
C GLY A 105 -9.56 -14.60 -9.36
N ARG A 106 -10.84 -14.27 -9.39
CA ARG A 106 -11.47 -13.48 -10.45
C ARG A 106 -12.06 -12.19 -9.90
N GLU A 107 -11.71 -11.86 -8.67
CA GLU A 107 -12.13 -10.60 -8.04
C GLU A 107 -11.59 -9.44 -8.86
N PHE A 108 -12.40 -8.41 -9.00
CA PHE A 108 -11.94 -7.13 -9.53
C PHE A 108 -11.02 -6.47 -8.48
N ILE A 109 -9.76 -6.24 -8.84
CA ILE A 109 -8.75 -5.65 -7.94
C ILE A 109 -8.46 -4.22 -8.39
N PHE A 110 -8.86 -3.28 -7.56
CA PHE A 110 -8.63 -1.87 -7.75
C PHE A 110 -7.70 -1.33 -6.65
N ASP A 111 -6.43 -1.15 -6.96
CA ASP A 111 -5.40 -0.62 -6.08
C ASP A 111 -5.43 0.91 -6.12
N ILE A 112 -5.93 1.53 -5.05
CA ILE A 112 -6.09 2.98 -5.01
C ILE A 112 -4.85 3.75 -4.53
N GLN A 113 -3.73 3.05 -4.30
CA GLN A 113 -2.48 3.69 -3.88
C GLN A 113 -1.26 3.08 -4.60
N GLY A 114 -0.93 3.64 -5.74
CA GLY A 114 0.25 3.30 -6.51
C GLY A 114 1.19 4.49 -6.69
N HIS A 115 2.49 4.22 -6.80
CA HIS A 115 3.54 5.23 -6.94
C HIS A 115 4.60 4.80 -7.94
N HIS A 116 5.09 5.76 -8.71
CA HIS A 116 6.37 5.66 -9.41
C HIS A 116 7.06 7.01 -9.44
N VAL A 117 8.25 7.08 -9.97
CA VAL A 117 9.02 8.32 -10.12
C VAL A 117 9.53 8.47 -11.54
N ASN A 118 9.81 9.69 -11.95
CA ASN A 118 10.59 9.95 -13.16
C ASN A 118 12.08 10.09 -12.77
N PRO A 119 12.95 9.12 -13.07
CA PRO A 119 14.35 9.17 -12.68
C PRO A 119 15.18 10.21 -13.44
N LEU A 120 14.64 10.80 -14.49
CA LEU A 120 15.33 11.74 -15.37
C LEU A 120 14.99 13.20 -15.09
N ASP A 121 14.08 13.47 -14.16
CA ASP A 121 13.52 14.80 -13.97
C ASP A 121 14.36 15.73 -13.07
N ARG A 122 13.92 16.98 -13.05
CA ARG A 122 14.49 18.16 -12.39
C ARG A 122 14.61 18.03 -10.86
N TRP A 123 13.72 17.29 -10.20
CA TRP A 123 13.72 17.09 -8.74
C TRP A 123 15.02 16.53 -8.18
N ARG A 124 15.88 16.00 -9.06
CA ARG A 124 17.20 15.45 -8.70
C ARG A 124 18.27 16.50 -8.43
N ALA A 125 18.10 17.72 -8.89
CA ALA A 125 19.17 18.68 -8.88
C ALA A 125 19.42 19.35 -7.52
N PRO A 126 18.45 20.05 -6.89
CA PRO A 126 18.67 20.66 -5.58
C PRO A 126 17.90 20.01 -4.45
N SER A 127 16.85 19.26 -4.72
CA SER A 127 16.05 18.63 -3.68
C SER A 127 16.79 17.46 -3.08
N MET A 128 17.42 17.73 -2.01
CA MET A 128 18.12 16.73 -1.20
C MET A 128 17.19 15.63 -0.69
N PHE A 129 15.88 15.91 -0.62
CA PHE A 129 14.91 15.03 -0.01
C PHE A 129 14.73 13.73 -0.78
N THR A 130 14.22 13.83 -1.99
CA THR A 130 13.82 12.66 -2.77
C THR A 130 15.04 12.05 -3.50
N ALA A 131 15.87 12.89 -4.12
CA ALA A 131 17.03 12.44 -4.87
C ALA A 131 18.05 11.71 -3.98
N THR A 132 18.44 12.32 -2.86
CA THR A 132 19.40 11.70 -1.94
C THR A 132 18.79 10.45 -1.29
N GLY A 133 17.49 10.53 -0.94
CA GLY A 133 16.77 9.41 -0.36
C GLY A 133 16.75 8.19 -1.26
N LEU A 134 16.32 8.35 -2.47
CA LEU A 134 16.24 7.26 -3.45
C LEU A 134 17.64 6.77 -3.89
N LYS A 135 18.63 7.65 -3.96
CA LYS A 135 20.01 7.30 -4.31
C LYS A 135 20.66 6.33 -3.32
N PHE A 136 20.31 6.38 -2.05
CA PHE A 136 20.91 5.56 -0.99
C PHE A 136 20.06 4.36 -0.57
N MET A 137 18.96 4.11 -1.25
CA MET A 137 18.25 2.84 -1.08
C MET A 137 19.15 1.69 -1.52
N PRO A 138 19.12 0.53 -0.86
CA PRO A 138 19.93 -0.61 -1.23
C PRO A 138 19.76 -0.94 -2.71
N GLN A 139 20.87 -1.07 -3.42
CA GLN A 139 20.84 -1.42 -4.83
C GLN A 139 20.18 -2.76 -5.05
N SER A 140 19.42 -2.86 -6.10
CA SER A 140 18.65 -4.02 -6.47
C SER A 140 18.89 -4.36 -7.95
N LYS A 141 18.32 -5.46 -8.38
CA LYS A 141 18.53 -5.99 -9.74
C LYS A 141 18.01 -5.10 -10.87
N CYS A 142 17.32 -4.00 -10.60
CA CYS A 142 16.95 -3.07 -11.67
C CYS A 142 18.14 -2.25 -12.20
N ASP A 143 19.32 -2.40 -11.61
CA ASP A 143 20.58 -1.88 -12.15
C ASP A 143 20.87 -2.39 -13.58
N TYR A 144 20.20 -3.47 -14.02
CA TYR A 144 20.33 -3.96 -15.39
C TYR A 144 19.80 -2.96 -16.44
N LEU A 145 18.96 -2.03 -16.04
CA LEU A 145 18.47 -0.96 -16.92
C LEU A 145 19.53 0.13 -17.16
N ASP A 146 20.46 0.27 -16.23
CA ASP A 146 21.57 1.24 -16.30
C ASP A 146 22.69 0.85 -15.31
N PRO A 147 23.46 -0.21 -15.65
CA PRO A 147 24.43 -0.78 -14.72
C PRO A 147 25.54 0.21 -14.33
N ASP A 148 25.85 1.18 -15.19
CA ASP A 148 26.87 2.22 -14.98
C ASP A 148 26.25 3.57 -14.58
N GLY A 149 24.93 3.62 -14.39
CA GLY A 149 24.20 4.84 -14.12
C GLY A 149 24.27 5.31 -12.68
N GLU A 150 24.36 6.60 -12.49
CA GLU A 150 24.36 7.23 -11.16
C GLU A 150 23.07 6.95 -10.36
N TRP A 151 21.99 6.64 -11.07
CA TRP A 151 20.64 6.50 -10.54
C TRP A 151 20.06 5.09 -10.70
N GLY A 152 20.91 4.07 -10.79
CA GLY A 152 20.51 2.69 -11.10
C GLY A 152 19.30 2.18 -10.31
N HIS A 153 19.29 2.37 -8.98
CA HIS A 153 18.18 1.92 -8.11
C HIS A 153 16.87 2.71 -8.31
N VAL A 154 16.93 3.98 -8.72
CA VAL A 154 15.73 4.80 -8.97
C VAL A 154 14.97 4.27 -10.17
N LYS A 155 15.63 3.60 -11.11
CA LYS A 155 15.00 2.96 -12.27
C LYS A 155 14.11 1.79 -11.90
N CYS A 156 14.21 1.27 -10.68
CA CYS A 156 13.25 0.30 -10.14
C CYS A 156 11.84 0.88 -9.98
N PHE A 157 11.73 2.20 -9.97
CA PHE A 157 10.46 2.91 -9.70
C PHE A 157 9.99 3.73 -10.90
N THR A 158 10.40 3.39 -12.12
CA THR A 158 9.95 4.09 -13.33
C THR A 158 8.52 3.75 -13.72
N GLY A 159 7.91 4.53 -14.61
CA GLY A 159 6.60 4.24 -15.18
C GLY A 159 6.53 2.87 -15.88
N GLN A 160 7.61 2.43 -16.55
CA GLN A 160 7.69 1.09 -17.16
C GLN A 160 7.73 -0.01 -16.08
N ALA A 161 8.51 0.20 -15.01
CA ALA A 161 8.52 -0.72 -13.88
C ALA A 161 7.15 -0.77 -13.20
N PHE A 162 6.48 0.37 -13.05
CA PHE A 162 5.12 0.46 -12.54
C PHE A 162 4.13 -0.35 -13.38
N ALA A 163 4.12 -0.16 -14.70
CA ALA A 163 3.24 -0.91 -15.59
C ALA A 163 3.48 -2.43 -15.50
N LYS A 164 4.76 -2.86 -15.45
CA LYS A 164 5.11 -4.27 -15.27
C LYS A 164 4.66 -4.82 -13.93
N GLU A 165 5.07 -4.18 -12.83
CA GLU A 165 4.84 -4.69 -11.47
C GLU A 165 3.34 -4.66 -11.09
N MET A 166 2.60 -3.62 -11.52
CA MET A 166 1.18 -3.48 -11.23
C MET A 166 0.30 -4.35 -12.13
N PHE A 167 0.57 -4.39 -13.44
CA PHE A 167 -0.38 -4.98 -14.40
C PHE A 167 0.06 -6.31 -14.99
N LEU A 168 1.36 -6.66 -14.99
CA LEU A 168 1.84 -7.94 -15.52
C LEU A 168 2.22 -8.92 -14.41
N ASP A 169 2.97 -8.46 -13.40
CA ASP A 169 3.42 -9.29 -12.27
C ASP A 169 2.35 -9.47 -11.18
N SER A 170 1.20 -8.81 -11.30
CA SER A 170 0.13 -8.93 -10.30
C SER A 170 -1.25 -9.11 -10.92
N ASP A 171 -2.21 -9.48 -10.08
CA ASP A 171 -3.61 -9.61 -10.44
C ASP A 171 -4.35 -8.24 -10.43
N THR A 172 -3.67 -7.13 -10.21
CA THR A 172 -4.26 -5.79 -10.20
C THR A 172 -4.91 -5.46 -11.54
N ASP A 173 -6.18 -5.10 -11.52
CA ASP A 173 -6.94 -4.75 -12.73
C ASP A 173 -6.92 -3.26 -13.00
N MET A 174 -7.09 -2.45 -11.96
CA MET A 174 -7.01 -1.00 -12.00
C MET A 174 -6.10 -0.48 -10.91
N ALA A 175 -5.49 0.67 -11.17
CA ALA A 175 -4.67 1.37 -10.17
C ALA A 175 -4.95 2.87 -10.16
N VAL A 176 -4.63 3.50 -9.04
CA VAL A 176 -4.54 4.96 -8.94
C VAL A 176 -3.08 5.34 -8.76
N LEU A 177 -2.60 6.25 -9.58
CA LEU A 177 -1.30 6.88 -9.41
C LEU A 177 -1.46 8.10 -8.52
N THR A 178 -0.73 8.12 -7.40
CA THR A 178 -0.85 9.17 -6.39
C THR A 178 0.51 9.81 -6.07
N PHE A 179 0.51 10.87 -5.25
CA PHE A 179 1.64 11.76 -5.06
C PHE A 179 2.19 11.73 -3.63
N THR A 180 3.45 12.16 -3.50
CA THR A 180 4.13 12.41 -2.22
C THR A 180 4.01 13.88 -1.81
N PRO A 181 4.19 14.23 -0.51
CA PRO A 181 4.03 15.59 0.00
C PRO A 181 5.28 16.45 -0.25
N THR A 182 5.43 16.95 -1.46
CA THR A 182 6.55 17.80 -1.85
C THR A 182 6.07 19.14 -2.39
N THR A 183 6.96 20.12 -2.48
CA THR A 183 6.68 21.33 -3.29
C THR A 183 6.54 20.93 -4.77
N TYR A 184 5.96 21.81 -5.56
CA TYR A 184 5.77 21.54 -6.99
C TYR A 184 7.11 21.33 -7.72
N GLU A 185 8.13 22.12 -7.35
CA GLU A 185 9.47 22.04 -7.93
C GLU A 185 10.22 20.76 -7.57
N ASP A 186 9.83 20.12 -6.47
CA ASP A 186 10.49 18.94 -5.91
C ASP A 186 9.73 17.62 -6.13
N MET A 187 8.65 17.65 -6.92
CA MET A 187 7.86 16.45 -7.18
C MET A 187 8.71 15.39 -7.89
N PRO A 188 8.79 14.18 -7.35
CA PRO A 188 9.45 13.06 -8.03
C PRO A 188 8.67 12.54 -9.23
N LEU A 189 7.41 12.89 -9.31
CA LEU A 189 6.49 12.68 -10.42
C LEU A 189 5.59 13.90 -10.50
N THR A 190 5.59 14.61 -11.63
CA THR A 190 4.70 15.74 -11.86
C THR A 190 3.32 15.29 -12.33
N ASP A 191 2.35 16.20 -12.28
CA ASP A 191 0.99 15.94 -12.79
C ASP A 191 1.03 15.55 -14.28
N ASP A 192 1.85 16.23 -15.09
CA ASP A 192 2.05 15.94 -16.52
C ASP A 192 2.62 14.54 -16.76
N GLU A 193 3.59 14.13 -15.96
CA GLU A 193 4.23 12.81 -16.07
C GLU A 193 3.30 11.68 -15.61
N ALA A 194 2.48 11.95 -14.60
CA ALA A 194 1.44 11.02 -14.19
C ALA A 194 0.38 10.85 -15.29
N ALA A 195 -0.03 11.96 -15.91
CA ALA A 195 -0.94 11.94 -17.05
C ALA A 195 -0.32 11.20 -18.25
N ALA A 196 0.94 11.44 -18.57
CA ALA A 196 1.66 10.72 -19.64
C ALA A 196 1.74 9.21 -19.37
N THR A 197 1.88 8.80 -18.10
CA THR A 197 1.83 7.38 -17.72
C THR A 197 0.43 6.80 -17.94
N ARG A 198 -0.62 7.54 -17.62
CA ARG A 198 -2.00 7.14 -17.93
C ARG A 198 -2.21 6.99 -19.43
N GLU A 199 -1.77 7.96 -20.23
CA GLU A 199 -1.86 7.91 -21.69
C GLU A 199 -1.10 6.71 -22.27
N LEU A 200 0.05 6.35 -21.69
CA LEU A 200 0.79 5.14 -22.09
C LEU A 200 -0.03 3.88 -21.86
N VAL A 201 -0.70 3.77 -20.71
CA VAL A 201 -1.57 2.63 -20.38
C VAL A 201 -2.79 2.60 -21.30
N GLU A 202 -3.40 3.75 -21.59
CA GLU A 202 -4.53 3.89 -22.51
C GLU A 202 -4.15 3.53 -23.96
N ALA A 203 -2.92 3.88 -24.40
CA ALA A 203 -2.43 3.51 -25.73
C ALA A 203 -2.22 1.99 -25.90
N MET A 204 -2.18 1.24 -24.82
CA MET A 204 -2.22 -0.23 -24.82
C MET A 204 -3.66 -0.78 -24.72
N ASP A 205 -4.64 -0.06 -25.20
CA ASP A 205 -6.07 -0.35 -25.00
C ASP A 205 -6.47 -0.53 -23.52
N GLY A 206 -5.61 -0.10 -22.60
CA GLY A 206 -5.82 -0.16 -21.15
C GLY A 206 -6.70 0.99 -20.64
N ASN A 207 -7.73 1.34 -21.39
CA ASN A 207 -8.67 2.38 -21.03
C ASN A 207 -9.27 2.10 -19.65
N HIS A 208 -9.27 3.14 -18.81
CA HIS A 208 -9.78 3.07 -17.43
C HIS A 208 -8.94 2.23 -16.44
N ARG A 209 -7.77 1.69 -16.83
CA ARG A 209 -6.91 0.94 -15.89
C ARG A 209 -6.12 1.81 -14.93
N LEU A 210 -5.82 3.07 -15.31
CA LEU A 210 -5.03 3.97 -14.49
C LEU A 210 -5.75 5.30 -14.31
N LEU A 211 -6.09 5.58 -13.07
CA LEU A 211 -6.57 6.89 -12.62
C LEU A 211 -5.43 7.70 -12.00
N VAL A 212 -5.59 9.00 -11.95
CA VAL A 212 -4.59 9.93 -11.39
C VAL A 212 -5.26 10.81 -10.33
N HIS A 213 -4.60 10.99 -9.20
CA HIS A 213 -4.98 11.98 -8.20
C HIS A 213 -4.46 13.38 -8.55
N GLY A 214 -5.13 14.41 -8.07
CA GLY A 214 -4.58 15.75 -7.97
C GLY A 214 -3.84 15.93 -6.66
N ARG A 215 -2.58 16.39 -6.70
CA ARG A 215 -1.84 16.74 -5.50
C ARG A 215 -2.34 18.09 -4.95
N VAL A 216 -2.58 18.15 -3.67
CA VAL A 216 -2.88 19.41 -2.97
C VAL A 216 -2.25 19.42 -1.58
N VAL A 217 -1.50 20.45 -1.27
CA VAL A 217 -0.89 20.70 0.06
C VAL A 217 -1.38 22.07 0.53
N PRO A 218 -2.48 22.14 1.28
CA PRO A 218 -3.20 23.38 1.59
C PRO A 218 -2.37 24.48 2.23
N ASN A 219 -1.33 24.13 2.97
CA ASN A 219 -0.40 25.06 3.60
C ASN A 219 0.77 25.50 2.68
N ILE A 220 0.64 25.26 1.37
CA ILE A 220 1.47 25.86 0.32
C ILE A 220 0.63 26.94 -0.39
N ASP A 221 1.18 28.14 -0.49
CA ASP A 221 0.51 29.25 -1.16
C ASP A 221 0.14 28.88 -2.61
N GLY A 222 -1.12 29.06 -2.93
CA GLY A 222 -1.64 28.83 -4.28
C GLY A 222 -2.09 27.40 -4.59
N ASP A 223 -1.73 26.38 -3.79
CA ASP A 223 -2.07 24.99 -4.10
C ASP A 223 -3.58 24.74 -4.16
N ILE A 224 -4.37 25.26 -3.22
CA ILE A 224 -5.83 25.14 -3.25
C ILE A 224 -6.41 25.81 -4.51
N SER A 225 -5.88 26.96 -4.91
CA SER A 225 -6.40 27.66 -6.10
C SER A 225 -6.14 26.89 -7.40
N ARG A 226 -5.05 26.11 -7.47
CA ARG A 226 -4.70 25.29 -8.63
C ARG A 226 -5.59 24.06 -8.83
N MET A 227 -6.35 23.63 -7.82
CA MET A 227 -7.18 22.41 -7.91
C MET A 227 -8.12 22.44 -9.12
N ALA A 228 -8.72 23.59 -9.46
CA ALA A 228 -9.61 23.70 -10.62
C ALA A 228 -8.86 23.48 -11.94
N GLU A 229 -7.68 24.08 -12.08
CA GLU A 229 -6.81 23.93 -13.25
C GLU A 229 -6.36 22.46 -13.42
N LEU A 230 -5.89 21.83 -12.34
CA LEU A 230 -5.48 20.42 -12.35
C LEU A 230 -6.63 19.49 -12.77
N HIS A 231 -7.85 19.76 -12.28
CA HIS A 231 -9.01 18.95 -12.68
C HIS A 231 -9.38 19.17 -14.15
N GLU A 232 -9.40 20.42 -14.60
CA GLU A 232 -9.71 20.75 -16.00
C GLU A 232 -8.68 20.15 -16.97
N GLN A 233 -7.40 20.23 -16.61
CA GLN A 233 -6.32 19.77 -17.49
C GLN A 233 -6.14 18.26 -17.46
N TRP A 234 -6.22 17.60 -16.29
CA TRP A 234 -5.82 16.22 -16.12
C TRP A 234 -6.97 15.27 -15.73
N ASN A 235 -8.18 15.78 -15.56
CA ASN A 235 -9.34 14.98 -15.14
C ASN A 235 -9.01 14.09 -13.92
N VAL A 236 -8.53 14.74 -12.85
CA VAL A 236 -8.15 14.04 -11.62
C VAL A 236 -9.35 13.35 -10.97
N SER A 237 -9.11 12.17 -10.40
CA SER A 237 -10.17 11.31 -9.83
C SER A 237 -10.44 11.55 -8.35
N ALA A 238 -9.45 12.08 -7.63
CA ALA A 238 -9.54 12.45 -6.22
C ALA A 238 -8.42 13.43 -5.86
N TRP A 239 -8.50 14.04 -4.68
CA TRP A 239 -7.49 14.96 -4.15
C TRP A 239 -6.61 14.24 -3.13
N LYS A 240 -5.30 14.22 -3.35
CA LYS A 240 -4.33 13.65 -2.41
C LYS A 240 -3.66 14.71 -1.59
N THR A 241 -3.70 14.54 -0.26
CA THR A 241 -3.12 15.49 0.69
C THR A 241 -2.46 14.82 1.89
N TYR A 242 -1.66 15.59 2.62
CA TYR A 242 -0.90 15.18 3.80
C TYR A 242 -1.03 16.24 4.89
N THR A 243 -1.79 15.96 5.93
CA THR A 243 -2.01 16.90 7.04
C THR A 243 -0.78 17.16 7.89
N GLN A 244 0.14 16.23 7.92
CA GLN A 244 1.40 16.32 8.66
C GLN A 244 2.54 16.98 7.87
N ALA A 245 2.34 17.35 6.59
CA ALA A 245 3.40 17.89 5.78
C ALA A 245 3.85 19.26 6.26
N SER A 246 5.14 19.37 6.59
CA SER A 246 5.83 20.63 6.87
C SER A 246 6.59 21.05 5.62
N VAL A 247 5.98 21.86 4.80
CA VAL A 247 6.63 22.43 3.63
C VAL A 247 7.15 23.80 4.01
N ASN A 248 8.44 24.06 3.74
CA ASN A 248 9.12 25.32 4.08
C ASN A 248 9.06 25.67 5.59
N GLY A 249 9.00 24.65 6.47
CA GLY A 249 8.95 24.88 7.92
C GLY A 249 7.58 25.24 8.47
N SER A 250 6.51 25.14 7.65
CA SER A 250 5.14 25.31 8.11
C SER A 250 4.73 24.27 9.16
N GLU A 251 3.75 24.58 9.97
CA GLU A 251 3.10 23.60 10.83
C GLU A 251 2.18 22.69 9.98
N GLY A 252 1.88 21.49 10.49
CA GLY A 252 0.81 20.65 9.96
C GLY A 252 -0.56 21.29 10.21
N TRP A 253 -1.60 20.69 9.69
CA TRP A 253 -2.96 21.21 9.74
C TRP A 253 -3.97 20.07 9.98
N TRP A 254 -5.22 20.43 10.29
CA TRP A 254 -6.29 19.49 10.56
C TRP A 254 -7.41 19.64 9.52
N LEU A 255 -8.07 18.54 9.17
CA LEU A 255 -9.22 18.56 8.25
C LEU A 255 -10.38 19.44 8.73
N ASP A 256 -10.48 19.64 10.04
CA ASP A 256 -11.55 20.40 10.68
C ASP A 256 -11.18 21.85 11.01
N ASP A 257 -10.02 22.33 10.57
CA ASP A 257 -9.62 23.72 10.78
C ASP A 257 -10.21 24.68 9.70
N GLU A 258 -10.28 25.96 10.06
CA GLU A 258 -10.87 26.99 9.19
C GLU A 258 -9.87 27.55 8.18
N GLU A 259 -8.57 27.38 8.38
CA GLU A 259 -7.52 27.98 7.57
C GLU A 259 -7.16 27.13 6.35
N TYR A 260 -7.06 25.80 6.52
CA TYR A 260 -6.62 24.87 5.48
C TYR A 260 -7.66 23.79 5.16
N GLY A 261 -8.23 23.15 6.18
CA GLY A 261 -9.16 22.03 6.01
C GLY A 261 -10.46 22.48 5.33
N ALA A 262 -11.12 23.48 5.86
CA ALA A 262 -12.39 23.96 5.31
C ALA A 262 -12.25 24.50 3.87
N PRO A 263 -11.25 25.33 3.52
CA PRO A 263 -11.03 25.77 2.14
C PRO A 263 -10.70 24.62 1.17
N LEU A 264 -9.91 23.63 1.57
CA LEU A 264 -9.65 22.44 0.78
C LEU A 264 -10.94 21.69 0.45
N ILE A 265 -11.75 21.40 1.47
CA ILE A 265 -13.02 20.68 1.33
C ILE A 265 -13.98 21.45 0.43
N GLN A 266 -14.08 22.77 0.62
CA GLN A 266 -14.94 23.61 -0.24
C GLN A 266 -14.44 23.60 -1.69
N LYS A 267 -13.12 23.69 -1.91
CA LYS A 267 -12.56 23.67 -3.27
C LYS A 267 -12.74 22.33 -3.97
N ALA A 268 -12.63 21.20 -3.22
CA ALA A 268 -12.95 19.89 -3.74
C ALA A 268 -14.39 19.83 -4.26
N ARG A 269 -15.33 20.36 -3.48
CA ARG A 269 -16.76 20.47 -3.85
C ARG A 269 -16.95 21.35 -5.10
N ASP A 270 -16.27 22.48 -5.19
CA ASP A 270 -16.36 23.39 -6.32
C ASP A 270 -15.85 22.77 -7.64
N THR A 271 -14.89 21.85 -7.57
CA THR A 271 -14.41 21.11 -8.75
C THR A 271 -15.31 19.92 -9.12
N GLY A 272 -16.25 19.54 -8.26
CA GLY A 272 -17.08 18.34 -8.44
C GLY A 272 -16.36 17.03 -8.14
N VAL A 273 -15.11 17.07 -7.68
CA VAL A 273 -14.33 15.89 -7.26
C VAL A 273 -14.43 15.75 -5.74
N ASN A 274 -15.47 15.09 -5.28
CA ASN A 274 -15.85 15.01 -3.87
C ASN A 274 -15.14 13.88 -3.11
N VAL A 275 -13.92 13.55 -3.51
CA VAL A 275 -13.09 12.51 -2.87
C VAL A 275 -11.78 13.12 -2.41
N ILE A 276 -11.49 12.99 -1.12
CA ILE A 276 -10.24 13.48 -0.53
C ILE A 276 -9.52 12.30 0.10
N CYS A 277 -8.32 12.00 -0.42
CA CYS A 277 -7.43 10.96 0.07
C CYS A 277 -6.38 11.59 0.99
N ILE A 278 -6.40 11.23 2.26
CA ILE A 278 -5.58 11.87 3.27
C ILE A 278 -4.59 10.87 3.87
N HIS A 279 -3.30 11.19 3.80
CA HIS A 279 -2.29 10.44 4.51
C HIS A 279 -2.43 10.64 6.02
N LYS A 280 -2.89 9.62 6.71
CA LYS A 280 -3.04 9.54 8.16
C LYS A 280 -2.47 8.22 8.67
N GLY A 281 -1.76 8.25 9.76
CA GLY A 281 -0.92 7.12 10.19
C GLY A 281 0.47 7.21 9.59
N LEU A 282 1.27 6.14 9.76
CA LEU A 282 2.67 6.08 9.32
C LEU A 282 3.35 7.45 9.45
N PRO A 283 3.42 8.03 10.65
CA PRO A 283 3.86 9.41 10.82
C PRO A 283 5.27 9.58 10.29
N LEU A 284 5.42 10.49 9.33
CA LEU A 284 6.69 10.75 8.66
C LEU A 284 7.79 11.05 9.68
N PRO A 285 9.02 10.58 9.47
CA PRO A 285 10.09 10.77 10.42
C PRO A 285 10.57 12.23 10.46
N THR A 286 11.08 12.66 11.61
CA THR A 286 12.00 13.78 11.60
C THR A 286 13.24 13.39 10.78
N PRO A 287 13.72 14.20 9.85
CA PRO A 287 13.61 15.66 9.81
C PRO A 287 12.55 16.21 8.85
N PHE A 288 11.77 15.36 8.21
CA PHE A 288 10.72 15.82 7.29
C PHE A 288 9.60 16.55 8.03
N MET A 289 9.54 16.34 9.35
CA MET A 289 8.57 16.96 10.21
C MET A 289 9.15 17.26 11.55
N THR A 290 8.73 18.35 12.15
CA THR A 290 8.95 18.57 13.58
C THR A 290 8.26 17.46 14.37
N ARG A 291 8.68 17.24 15.59
CA ARG A 291 8.05 16.24 16.47
C ARG A 291 6.54 16.52 16.63
N ASP A 292 6.17 17.78 16.66
CA ASP A 292 4.79 18.21 16.84
C ASP A 292 3.96 17.98 15.58
N ASN A 293 4.51 18.18 14.40
CA ASN A 293 3.83 17.93 13.13
C ASN A 293 3.42 16.46 12.94
N ARG A 294 4.12 15.53 13.57
CA ARG A 294 3.74 14.11 13.53
C ARG A 294 2.36 13.86 14.13
N LEU A 295 1.89 14.70 15.05
CA LEU A 295 0.55 14.56 15.64
C LEU A 295 -0.55 14.78 14.61
N TYR A 296 -0.30 15.60 13.60
CA TYR A 296 -1.26 15.84 12.50
C TYR A 296 -1.48 14.60 11.61
N GLY A 297 -0.62 13.58 11.71
CA GLY A 297 -0.83 12.26 11.13
C GLY A 297 -1.86 11.39 11.89
N GLY A 298 -2.31 11.81 13.07
CA GLY A 298 -3.42 11.17 13.79
C GLY A 298 -4.79 11.54 13.20
N CYS A 299 -5.83 10.80 13.59
CA CYS A 299 -7.16 10.87 12.97
C CYS A 299 -8.20 11.65 13.77
N ARG A 300 -7.82 12.44 14.78
CA ARG A 300 -8.78 13.14 15.67
C ARG A 300 -9.77 14.05 14.95
N ASP A 301 -9.38 14.58 13.80
CA ASP A 301 -10.11 15.53 12.97
C ASP A 301 -11.10 14.87 12.00
N VAL A 302 -10.90 13.57 11.72
CA VAL A 302 -11.63 12.84 10.67
C VAL A 302 -13.13 12.79 10.94
N GLY A 303 -13.53 12.37 12.13
CA GLY A 303 -14.96 12.25 12.48
C GLY A 303 -15.70 13.57 12.42
N LYS A 304 -15.07 14.66 12.90
CA LYS A 304 -15.68 16.00 12.86
C LYS A 304 -15.78 16.52 11.43
N ALA A 305 -14.74 16.36 10.62
CA ALA A 305 -14.76 16.75 9.21
C ALA A 305 -15.82 15.96 8.42
N ALA A 306 -15.90 14.64 8.64
CA ALA A 306 -16.88 13.79 7.98
C ALA A 306 -18.33 14.14 8.35
N LYS A 307 -18.59 14.43 9.64
CA LYS A 307 -19.93 14.84 10.11
C LYS A 307 -20.38 16.16 9.49
N ALA A 308 -19.47 17.11 9.35
CA ALA A 308 -19.73 18.44 8.77
C ALA A 308 -19.90 18.40 7.24
N ASN A 309 -19.34 17.37 6.56
CA ASN A 309 -19.29 17.29 5.11
C ASN A 309 -19.75 15.91 4.60
N PRO A 310 -21.04 15.56 4.75
CA PRO A 310 -21.53 14.23 4.38
C PRO A 310 -21.54 13.94 2.87
N ASP A 311 -21.33 14.95 2.05
CA ASP A 311 -21.23 14.90 0.59
C ASP A 311 -19.80 14.66 0.07
N ILE A 312 -18.80 14.62 0.96
CA ILE A 312 -17.41 14.35 0.67
C ILE A 312 -17.03 12.96 1.18
N ASP A 313 -16.42 12.14 0.35
CA ASP A 313 -15.83 10.87 0.74
C ASP A 313 -14.38 11.09 1.21
N PHE A 314 -14.10 10.77 2.46
CA PHE A 314 -12.77 10.87 3.08
C PHE A 314 -12.09 9.49 3.08
N ILE A 315 -11.06 9.31 2.29
CA ILE A 315 -10.27 8.07 2.26
C ILE A 315 -9.02 8.26 3.12
N ILE A 316 -8.97 7.54 4.23
CA ILE A 316 -7.89 7.62 5.21
C ILE A 316 -6.80 6.64 4.80
N TYR A 317 -5.79 7.15 4.11
CA TYR A 317 -4.64 6.37 3.66
C TYR A 317 -3.87 5.84 4.86
N HIS A 318 -3.51 4.56 4.78
CA HIS A 318 -2.90 3.78 5.85
C HIS A 318 -3.80 3.56 7.07
N SER A 319 -5.09 3.93 7.00
CA SER A 319 -6.08 3.68 8.08
C SER A 319 -5.68 4.23 9.45
N GLY A 320 -4.82 5.24 9.50
CA GLY A 320 -4.25 5.76 10.76
C GLY A 320 -3.16 4.87 11.40
N TYR A 321 -2.78 3.74 10.79
CA TYR A 321 -1.87 2.75 11.37
C TYR A 321 -0.51 3.35 11.81
N ASP A 322 -0.04 3.00 13.01
CA ASP A 322 1.31 3.33 13.47
C ASP A 322 2.16 2.06 13.60
N ILE A 323 3.21 2.00 12.80
CA ILE A 323 4.12 0.85 12.78
C ILE A 323 4.95 0.69 14.06
N LYS A 324 5.02 1.70 14.92
CA LYS A 324 5.87 1.65 16.13
C LYS A 324 5.29 0.72 17.17
N ASP A 325 3.98 0.76 17.35
CA ASP A 325 3.29 0.03 18.38
C ASP A 325 2.49 -1.11 17.74
N LYS A 326 2.46 -2.26 18.42
CA LYS A 326 1.67 -3.40 17.98
C LYS A 326 0.20 -3.14 18.30
N ASP A 327 -0.64 -3.26 17.28
CA ASP A 327 -2.07 -3.10 17.45
C ASP A 327 -2.72 -4.33 18.13
N GLY A 328 -3.66 -4.05 19.01
CA GLY A 328 -4.48 -5.03 19.72
C GLY A 328 -5.99 -4.76 19.51
N PRO A 329 -6.85 -5.34 20.35
CA PRO A 329 -8.27 -5.00 20.35
C PRO A 329 -8.46 -3.53 20.70
N PHE A 330 -9.52 -2.90 20.15
CA PHE A 330 -9.83 -1.53 20.48
C PHE A 330 -10.07 -1.36 21.99
N ALA A 331 -9.40 -0.37 22.57
CA ALA A 331 -9.60 0.06 23.94
C ALA A 331 -9.77 1.58 23.99
N PRO A 332 -10.81 2.12 24.63
CA PRO A 332 -10.96 3.56 24.80
C PRO A 332 -9.76 4.18 25.53
N GLY A 333 -9.30 5.35 25.07
CA GLY A 333 -8.13 6.01 25.68
C GLY A 333 -7.75 7.32 24.97
N ASP A 334 -6.61 7.90 25.33
CA ASP A 334 -6.05 9.07 24.62
C ASP A 334 -5.22 8.59 23.42
N HIS A 335 -5.90 8.22 22.33
CA HIS A 335 -5.27 7.76 21.11
C HIS A 335 -4.93 8.94 20.20
N ARG A 336 -3.66 9.28 20.12
CA ARG A 336 -3.19 10.40 19.28
C ARG A 336 -2.85 9.97 17.86
N ILE A 337 -2.39 8.75 17.68
CA ILE A 337 -2.01 8.11 16.40
C ILE A 337 -2.41 6.64 16.52
N GLY A 338 -2.47 5.94 15.40
CA GLY A 338 -2.85 4.53 15.33
C GLY A 338 -4.28 4.34 14.85
N VAL A 339 -4.62 3.11 14.51
CA VAL A 339 -5.98 2.74 14.06
C VAL A 339 -7.04 3.12 15.09
N ASP A 340 -6.71 3.00 16.37
CA ASP A 340 -7.62 3.35 17.45
C ASP A 340 -7.94 4.85 17.47
N SER A 341 -7.03 5.72 17.00
CA SER A 341 -7.32 7.17 16.85
C SER A 341 -8.41 7.45 15.80
N LEU A 342 -8.43 6.66 14.71
CA LEU A 342 -9.49 6.74 13.70
C LEU A 342 -10.83 6.29 14.29
N ILE A 343 -10.85 5.12 14.91
CA ILE A 343 -12.06 4.55 15.52
C ILE A 343 -12.63 5.49 16.57
N GLN A 344 -11.79 6.01 17.47
CA GLN A 344 -12.19 6.93 18.50
C GLN A 344 -12.81 8.21 17.91
N SER A 345 -12.16 8.79 16.89
CA SER A 345 -12.67 9.98 16.20
C SER A 345 -14.05 9.76 15.59
N LEU A 346 -14.29 8.59 14.98
CA LEU A 346 -15.60 8.25 14.44
C LEU A 346 -16.65 8.11 15.55
N MET A 347 -16.33 7.41 16.65
CA MET A 347 -17.25 7.21 17.77
C MET A 347 -17.60 8.52 18.49
N GLU A 348 -16.61 9.37 18.75
CA GLU A 348 -16.82 10.67 19.43
C GLU A 348 -17.68 11.65 18.62
N ASN A 349 -17.75 11.46 17.31
CA ASN A 349 -18.55 12.28 16.41
C ASN A 349 -19.84 11.60 15.91
N ASP A 350 -20.22 10.44 16.47
CA ASP A 350 -21.40 9.66 16.08
C ASP A 350 -21.40 9.28 14.59
N ILE A 351 -20.24 8.99 14.01
CA ILE A 351 -20.12 8.52 12.63
C ILE A 351 -20.36 7.01 12.61
N PRO A 352 -21.45 6.53 12.00
CA PRO A 352 -21.75 5.11 11.97
C PRO A 352 -20.84 4.37 10.98
N PRO A 353 -20.69 3.04 11.14
CA PRO A 353 -20.05 2.22 10.11
C PRO A 353 -20.74 2.41 8.74
N ASN A 354 -19.97 2.30 7.67
CA ASN A 354 -20.41 2.48 6.28
C ASN A 354 -20.89 3.91 5.95
N SER A 355 -20.33 4.92 6.62
CA SER A 355 -20.57 6.33 6.32
C SER A 355 -19.70 6.83 5.14
N ASN A 356 -19.30 8.09 5.14
CA ASN A 356 -18.44 8.72 4.14
C ASN A 356 -16.93 8.70 4.52
N VAL A 357 -16.52 7.83 5.44
CA VAL A 357 -15.11 7.60 5.80
C VAL A 357 -14.68 6.22 5.38
N TYR A 358 -13.57 6.15 4.65
CA TYR A 358 -12.98 4.91 4.15
C TYR A 358 -11.61 4.68 4.78
N ALA A 359 -11.29 3.42 5.08
CA ALA A 359 -10.01 2.98 5.61
C ALA A 359 -9.23 2.26 4.50
N GLU A 360 -8.09 2.84 4.09
CA GLU A 360 -7.26 2.32 3.01
C GLU A 360 -6.09 1.51 3.58
N LEU A 361 -5.69 0.43 2.89
CA LEU A 361 -4.77 -0.60 3.38
C LEU A 361 -3.32 -0.47 2.91
N GLY A 362 -2.96 0.53 2.12
CA GLY A 362 -1.60 0.73 1.58
C GLY A 362 -0.55 0.77 2.69
N THR A 363 0.57 0.10 2.48
CA THR A 363 1.60 -0.19 3.47
C THR A 363 1.07 -0.91 4.73
N THR A 364 -0.14 -0.56 5.20
CA THR A 364 -0.76 -1.18 6.38
C THR A 364 -0.85 -2.70 6.22
N TRP A 365 -1.45 -3.19 5.13
CA TRP A 365 -1.53 -4.62 4.89
C TRP A 365 -0.15 -5.27 4.71
N ARG A 366 0.76 -4.62 4.02
CA ARG A 366 2.14 -5.09 3.88
C ARG A 366 2.80 -5.39 5.23
N TYR A 367 2.52 -4.58 6.25
CA TYR A 367 3.05 -4.81 7.60
C TYR A 367 2.23 -5.81 8.40
N LEU A 368 0.93 -5.80 8.24
CA LEU A 368 0.02 -6.71 8.94
C LEU A 368 0.21 -8.18 8.51
N MET A 369 0.45 -8.46 7.22
CA MET A 369 0.65 -9.84 6.76
C MET A 369 1.87 -10.53 7.40
N ARG A 370 2.74 -9.79 8.08
CA ARG A 370 3.89 -10.28 8.83
C ARG A 370 3.52 -10.87 10.19
N ASP A 371 2.39 -10.45 10.73
CA ASP A 371 1.85 -10.89 12.02
C ASP A 371 0.34 -11.10 11.92
N PRO A 372 -0.10 -12.34 11.60
CA PRO A 372 -1.52 -12.62 11.40
C PRO A 372 -2.40 -12.31 12.62
N GLU A 373 -1.84 -12.28 13.83
CA GLU A 373 -2.59 -11.90 15.03
C GLU A 373 -2.84 -10.40 15.10
N GLU A 374 -1.83 -9.58 14.82
CA GLU A 374 -2.00 -8.12 14.67
C GLU A 374 -2.94 -7.80 13.51
N ALA A 375 -2.80 -8.54 12.38
CA ALA A 375 -3.70 -8.42 11.24
C ALA A 375 -5.17 -8.69 11.61
N ALA A 376 -5.43 -9.70 12.44
CA ALA A 376 -6.78 -10.01 12.89
C ALA A 376 -7.40 -8.85 13.70
N HIS A 377 -6.61 -8.21 14.57
CA HIS A 377 -7.09 -7.06 15.33
C HIS A 377 -7.34 -5.84 14.45
N VAL A 378 -6.40 -5.47 13.60
CA VAL A 378 -6.55 -4.28 12.75
C VAL A 378 -7.69 -4.46 11.75
N MET A 379 -7.69 -5.56 10.99
CA MET A 379 -8.75 -5.82 10.03
C MET A 379 -10.11 -5.95 10.70
N GLY A 380 -10.18 -6.69 11.83
CA GLY A 380 -11.41 -6.83 12.60
C GLY A 380 -11.96 -5.50 13.11
N LYS A 381 -11.11 -4.61 13.60
CA LYS A 381 -11.49 -3.26 14.04
C LYS A 381 -11.99 -2.40 12.88
N LEU A 382 -11.25 -2.36 11.77
CA LEU A 382 -11.64 -1.57 10.60
C LEU A 382 -13.00 -2.03 10.04
N LEU A 383 -13.19 -3.33 9.87
CA LEU A 383 -14.45 -3.88 9.39
C LEU A 383 -15.62 -3.61 10.34
N LYS A 384 -15.38 -3.66 11.65
CA LYS A 384 -16.42 -3.45 12.66
C LYS A 384 -16.81 -1.99 12.81
N TYR A 385 -15.84 -1.07 12.86
CA TYR A 385 -16.07 0.32 13.26
C TYR A 385 -16.10 1.31 12.09
N VAL A 386 -15.30 1.10 11.04
CA VAL A 386 -15.39 1.89 9.82
C VAL A 386 -16.44 1.33 8.87
N GLY A 387 -16.53 0.00 8.80
CA GLY A 387 -17.58 -0.73 8.10
C GLY A 387 -17.06 -1.57 6.94
N GLU A 388 -17.76 -2.68 6.69
CA GLU A 388 -17.38 -3.65 5.65
C GLU A 388 -17.37 -3.06 4.24
N ASP A 389 -18.20 -2.04 3.97
CA ASP A 389 -18.28 -1.35 2.68
C ASP A 389 -17.33 -0.15 2.59
N ARG A 390 -16.48 0.06 3.58
CA ARG A 390 -15.58 1.22 3.69
C ARG A 390 -14.11 0.87 3.91
N VAL A 391 -13.77 -0.40 3.97
CA VAL A 391 -12.38 -0.84 3.87
C VAL A 391 -12.04 -1.01 2.39
N VAL A 392 -10.98 -0.36 1.92
CA VAL A 392 -10.59 -0.29 0.51
C VAL A 392 -9.14 -0.73 0.31
N TRP A 393 -8.89 -1.36 -0.84
CA TRP A 393 -7.60 -1.90 -1.19
C TRP A 393 -6.65 -0.83 -1.71
N GLY A 394 -5.45 -0.82 -1.18
CA GLY A 394 -4.29 -0.12 -1.68
C GLY A 394 -3.03 -0.84 -1.21
N THR A 395 -1.92 -0.71 -1.92
CA THR A 395 -0.70 -1.44 -1.62
C THR A 395 0.52 -0.57 -1.37
N ASP A 396 0.44 0.69 -1.77
CA ASP A 396 1.60 1.61 -1.75
C ASP A 396 2.75 1.12 -2.66
N SER A 397 2.38 0.33 -3.70
CA SER A 397 3.31 -0.18 -4.70
C SER A 397 3.65 0.95 -5.69
N ILE A 398 4.85 0.98 -6.24
CA ILE A 398 5.84 -0.09 -6.30
C ILE A 398 7.02 0.12 -5.33
N TRP A 399 6.84 0.85 -4.22
CA TRP A 399 7.92 0.99 -3.22
C TRP A 399 8.40 -0.38 -2.71
N TYR A 400 7.52 -1.37 -2.69
CA TYR A 400 7.79 -2.74 -2.27
C TYR A 400 7.83 -3.74 -3.44
N GLY A 401 7.93 -3.26 -4.69
CA GLY A 401 7.80 -4.05 -5.91
C GLY A 401 6.35 -4.41 -6.22
N SER A 402 6.14 -5.51 -6.96
CA SER A 402 4.80 -5.98 -7.32
C SER A 402 3.94 -6.25 -6.08
N PRO A 403 2.64 -5.89 -6.11
CA PRO A 403 1.69 -6.17 -5.04
C PRO A 403 1.20 -7.62 -5.00
N GLN A 404 1.65 -8.52 -5.86
CA GLN A 404 1.11 -9.87 -5.97
C GLN A 404 1.17 -10.67 -4.67
N ASP A 405 2.25 -10.52 -3.91
CA ASP A 405 2.38 -11.18 -2.62
C ASP A 405 1.38 -10.67 -1.57
N GLN A 406 1.10 -9.36 -1.58
CA GLN A 406 0.10 -8.75 -0.74
C GLN A 406 -1.31 -9.24 -1.12
N ILE A 407 -1.60 -9.36 -2.41
CA ILE A 407 -2.86 -9.89 -2.94
C ILE A 407 -3.04 -11.35 -2.52
N GLN A 408 -2.03 -12.20 -2.72
CA GLN A 408 -2.10 -13.62 -2.37
C GLN A 408 -2.25 -13.83 -0.86
N ALA A 409 -1.53 -13.06 -0.05
CA ALA A 409 -1.68 -13.12 1.40
C ALA A 409 -3.09 -12.66 1.85
N PHE A 410 -3.62 -11.57 1.30
CA PHE A 410 -4.96 -11.09 1.67
C PHE A 410 -6.06 -12.03 1.17
N ARG A 411 -5.89 -12.62 -0.02
CA ARG A 411 -6.85 -13.60 -0.59
C ARG A 411 -7.07 -14.80 0.31
N THR A 412 -6.07 -15.18 1.08
CA THR A 412 -6.13 -16.35 1.97
C THR A 412 -6.27 -16.01 3.45
N PHE A 413 -6.11 -14.75 3.83
CA PHE A 413 -6.17 -14.34 5.22
C PHE A 413 -7.56 -14.52 5.82
N GLN A 414 -7.59 -15.02 7.08
CA GLN A 414 -8.80 -15.20 7.89
C GLN A 414 -8.56 -14.75 9.33
N ILE A 415 -9.58 -14.15 9.93
CA ILE A 415 -9.64 -13.93 11.38
C ILE A 415 -10.13 -15.21 12.04
N ALA A 416 -9.39 -15.69 13.03
CA ALA A 416 -9.75 -16.92 13.73
C ALA A 416 -11.13 -16.83 14.39
N PRO A 417 -11.93 -17.93 14.40
CA PRO A 417 -13.27 -17.93 14.99
C PRO A 417 -13.31 -17.41 16.42
N GLU A 418 -12.30 -17.76 17.23
CA GLU A 418 -12.19 -17.35 18.63
C GLU A 418 -12.07 -15.81 18.75
N PHE A 419 -11.31 -15.17 17.85
CA PHE A 419 -11.19 -13.70 17.83
C PHE A 419 -12.46 -13.04 17.33
N ARG A 420 -13.13 -13.66 16.33
CA ARG A 420 -14.44 -13.17 15.86
C ARG A 420 -15.46 -13.18 16.97
N GLU A 421 -15.54 -14.27 17.73
CA GLU A 421 -16.47 -14.40 18.86
C GLU A 421 -16.10 -13.45 20.00
N GLN A 422 -14.83 -13.40 20.40
CA GLN A 422 -14.36 -12.61 21.53
C GLN A 422 -14.50 -11.11 21.34
N TYR A 423 -14.19 -10.62 20.12
CA TYR A 423 -14.14 -9.18 19.83
C TYR A 423 -15.29 -8.68 18.94
N GLY A 424 -16.14 -9.58 18.47
CA GLY A 424 -17.24 -9.26 17.56
C GLY A 424 -16.73 -8.79 16.20
N TYR A 425 -15.64 -9.40 15.70
CA TYR A 425 -15.11 -9.11 14.38
C TYR A 425 -15.86 -9.88 13.31
N PRO A 426 -16.09 -9.27 12.12
CA PRO A 426 -16.70 -9.98 11.00
C PRO A 426 -15.81 -11.11 10.47
N GLU A 427 -16.42 -12.08 9.82
CA GLU A 427 -15.72 -13.05 8.99
C GLU A 427 -15.31 -12.43 7.65
N ILE A 428 -14.09 -12.69 7.19
CA ILE A 428 -13.64 -12.26 5.87
C ILE A 428 -14.11 -13.31 4.84
N THR A 429 -15.38 -13.22 4.44
CA THR A 429 -15.94 -14.08 3.41
C THR A 429 -15.36 -13.77 2.03
N PRO A 430 -15.47 -14.68 1.03
CA PRO A 430 -15.05 -14.37 -0.34
C PRO A 430 -15.72 -13.10 -0.90
N GLU A 431 -17.00 -12.87 -0.59
CA GLU A 431 -17.76 -11.70 -1.03
C GLU A 431 -17.24 -10.41 -0.37
N LEU A 432 -16.95 -10.45 0.94
CA LEU A 432 -16.37 -9.31 1.66
C LEU A 432 -14.96 -9.00 1.10
N ARG A 433 -14.17 -10.03 0.83
CA ARG A 433 -12.85 -9.88 0.25
C ARG A 433 -12.90 -9.25 -1.14
N ALA A 434 -13.82 -9.67 -2.00
CA ALA A 434 -14.05 -9.07 -3.31
C ALA A 434 -14.48 -7.59 -3.20
N ARG A 435 -15.32 -7.26 -2.20
CA ARG A 435 -15.68 -5.87 -1.92
C ARG A 435 -14.45 -5.04 -1.55
N ILE A 436 -13.61 -5.54 -0.66
CA ILE A 436 -12.39 -4.82 -0.22
C ILE A 436 -11.42 -4.66 -1.38
N PHE A 437 -11.20 -5.70 -2.20
CA PHE A 437 -10.27 -5.65 -3.32
C PHE A 437 -10.62 -4.58 -4.37
N GLY A 438 -11.91 -4.30 -4.61
CA GLY A 438 -12.23 -3.31 -5.65
C GLY A 438 -13.60 -2.66 -5.57
N VAL A 439 -14.64 -3.42 -5.22
CA VAL A 439 -16.02 -2.92 -5.29
C VAL A 439 -16.26 -1.73 -4.35
N ASN A 440 -15.67 -1.75 -3.15
CA ASN A 440 -15.81 -0.65 -2.19
C ASN A 440 -15.21 0.66 -2.71
N ALA A 441 -14.04 0.59 -3.36
CA ALA A 441 -13.38 1.76 -3.94
C ALA A 441 -14.11 2.28 -5.19
N SER A 442 -14.83 1.44 -5.91
CA SER A 442 -15.59 1.86 -7.09
C SER A 442 -16.62 2.94 -6.78
N LYS A 443 -17.18 2.95 -5.57
CA LYS A 443 -18.22 3.91 -5.17
C LYS A 443 -17.69 5.36 -5.11
N PRO A 444 -16.66 5.71 -4.31
CA PRO A 444 -16.14 7.07 -4.27
C PRO A 444 -15.57 7.51 -5.63
N TYR A 445 -14.96 6.60 -6.39
CA TYR A 445 -14.44 6.91 -7.73
C TYR A 445 -15.51 6.90 -8.81
N ARG A 446 -16.79 6.66 -8.47
CA ARG A 446 -17.95 6.68 -9.39
C ARG A 446 -17.78 5.73 -10.60
N LEU A 447 -17.17 4.56 -10.34
CA LEU A 447 -16.95 3.55 -11.36
C LEU A 447 -18.08 2.51 -11.34
N SER A 448 -18.56 2.16 -12.50
CA SER A 448 -19.38 0.95 -12.68
C SER A 448 -18.45 -0.25 -12.81
N THR A 449 -18.41 -1.11 -11.80
CA THR A 449 -17.58 -2.32 -11.84
C THR A 449 -17.91 -3.24 -13.00
N ALA A 450 -19.17 -3.30 -13.41
CA ALA A 450 -19.58 -4.11 -14.56
C ALA A 450 -19.02 -3.56 -15.88
N GLU A 451 -19.13 -2.24 -16.11
CA GLU A 451 -18.55 -1.58 -17.29
C GLU A 451 -17.04 -1.75 -17.32
N VAL A 452 -16.37 -1.52 -16.18
CA VAL A 452 -14.92 -1.68 -16.09
C VAL A 452 -14.50 -3.11 -16.42
N GLN A 453 -15.15 -4.12 -15.85
CA GLN A 453 -14.84 -5.53 -16.13
C GLN A 453 -15.08 -5.93 -17.58
N GLU A 454 -16.06 -5.32 -18.26
CA GLU A 454 -16.31 -5.55 -19.68
C GLU A 454 -15.11 -5.12 -20.53
N TYR A 455 -14.51 -3.98 -20.24
CA TYR A 455 -13.32 -3.49 -20.95
C TYR A 455 -12.05 -4.27 -20.59
N LEU A 456 -11.84 -4.57 -19.31
CA LEU A 456 -10.59 -5.16 -18.81
C LEU A 456 -10.30 -6.57 -19.36
N GLY A 457 -11.33 -7.36 -19.66
CA GLY A 457 -11.17 -8.74 -20.13
C GLY A 457 -10.64 -8.89 -21.55
N GLY A 458 -10.66 -7.83 -22.36
CA GLY A 458 -10.34 -7.86 -23.79
C GLY A 458 -9.21 -6.93 -24.24
N ASP A 459 -8.68 -6.10 -23.35
CA ASP A 459 -7.64 -5.14 -23.71
C ASP A 459 -6.26 -5.79 -23.95
N MET A 460 -5.31 -5.01 -24.44
CA MET A 460 -3.94 -5.50 -24.70
C MET A 460 -3.23 -5.83 -23.38
N VAL A 461 -3.48 -5.10 -22.31
CA VAL A 461 -2.87 -5.36 -21.00
C VAL A 461 -3.26 -6.75 -20.47
N ALA A 462 -4.55 -7.14 -20.60
CA ALA A 462 -4.99 -8.47 -20.22
C ALA A 462 -4.32 -9.57 -21.05
N ARG A 463 -4.18 -9.35 -22.37
CA ARG A 463 -3.48 -10.28 -23.28
C ARG A 463 -1.98 -10.39 -22.97
N GLU A 464 -1.32 -9.26 -22.71
CA GLU A 464 0.10 -9.27 -22.34
C GLU A 464 0.33 -9.89 -20.97
N ARG A 465 -0.57 -9.72 -20.01
CA ARG A 465 -0.54 -10.42 -18.71
C ARG A 465 -0.61 -11.94 -18.91
N GLU A 466 -1.48 -12.42 -19.78
CA GLU A 466 -1.58 -13.86 -20.08
C GLU A 466 -0.33 -14.39 -20.77
N ASN A 467 0.25 -13.64 -21.73
CA ASN A 467 1.51 -13.98 -22.35
C ASN A 467 2.66 -14.03 -21.32
N TYR A 468 2.75 -13.03 -20.44
CA TYR A 468 3.75 -12.91 -19.42
C TYR A 468 3.71 -14.07 -18.40
N ARG A 469 2.53 -14.59 -18.07
CA ARG A 469 2.34 -15.74 -17.19
C ARG A 469 2.97 -17.03 -17.68
N ASN A 470 3.23 -17.15 -18.99
CA ASN A 470 3.91 -18.33 -19.56
C ASN A 470 5.40 -18.36 -19.20
N GLU A 471 6.04 -17.20 -19.10
CA GLU A 471 7.45 -17.04 -18.71
C GLU A 471 7.61 -15.87 -17.72
N PRO A 472 7.11 -15.99 -16.49
CA PRO A 472 7.12 -14.88 -15.54
C PRO A 472 8.54 -14.57 -15.05
N ASP A 473 8.87 -13.31 -14.93
CA ASP A 473 10.13 -12.83 -14.35
C ASP A 473 9.87 -11.85 -13.18
N PRO A 474 9.21 -12.31 -12.10
CA PRO A 474 8.93 -11.48 -10.96
C PRO A 474 10.21 -11.18 -10.17
N THR A 475 10.26 -10.00 -9.55
CA THR A 475 11.26 -9.71 -8.54
C THR A 475 10.71 -10.01 -7.15
N PHE A 476 11.48 -10.77 -6.35
CA PHE A 476 11.17 -11.02 -4.94
C PHE A 476 12.03 -10.13 -4.01
N LEU A 477 12.61 -9.07 -4.55
CA LEU A 477 13.38 -8.11 -3.79
C LEU A 477 12.50 -6.90 -3.46
N THR A 478 12.80 -6.30 -2.32
CA THR A 478 12.27 -5.02 -1.90
C THR A 478 13.40 -4.00 -1.81
N TYR A 479 13.06 -2.73 -1.92
CA TYR A 479 13.98 -1.62 -2.02
C TYR A 479 13.77 -0.68 -0.83
N GLY A 480 14.86 -0.16 -0.27
CA GLY A 480 14.78 0.74 0.85
C GLY A 480 15.57 0.31 2.08
N PRO A 481 15.65 1.15 3.11
CA PRO A 481 16.33 0.83 4.35
C PRO A 481 15.76 -0.41 5.04
N ARG A 482 16.62 -1.31 5.50
CA ARG A 482 16.25 -2.55 6.21
C ARG A 482 16.50 -2.49 7.70
N THR A 483 17.39 -1.60 8.12
CA THR A 483 17.78 -1.45 9.51
C THR A 483 17.62 -0.01 9.96
N ARG A 484 17.44 0.18 11.27
CA ARG A 484 17.44 1.53 11.84
C ARG A 484 18.73 2.30 11.51
N ARG A 485 19.85 1.62 11.39
CA ARG A 485 21.13 2.25 11.02
C ARG A 485 21.08 2.76 9.58
N GLU A 486 20.69 1.91 8.63
CA GLU A 486 20.52 2.32 7.24
C GLU A 486 19.52 3.49 7.11
N PHE A 487 18.43 3.42 7.86
CA PHE A 487 17.45 4.49 7.90
C PHE A 487 18.01 5.80 8.47
N LEU A 488 18.79 5.74 9.55
CA LEU A 488 19.46 6.92 10.11
C LEU A 488 20.57 7.45 9.19
N ASP A 489 21.29 6.58 8.50
CA ASP A 489 22.26 6.98 7.49
C ASP A 489 21.57 7.64 6.29
N PHE A 490 20.45 7.09 5.86
CA PHE A 490 19.55 7.70 4.89
C PHE A 490 19.08 9.11 5.33
N LEU A 491 18.74 9.32 6.59
CA LEU A 491 18.37 10.63 7.11
C LEU A 491 19.56 11.59 7.20
N ARG A 492 20.75 11.12 7.59
CA ARG A 492 21.98 11.94 7.70
C ARG A 492 22.44 12.47 6.36
N LEU A 493 22.35 11.67 5.32
CA LEU A 493 22.70 12.06 3.95
C LEU A 493 21.82 13.20 3.42
N LYS A 494 20.71 13.49 4.08
CA LYS A 494 19.83 14.62 3.82
C LYS A 494 20.21 15.91 4.55
N GLY A 495 21.41 15.99 5.13
CA GLY A 495 21.89 17.20 5.84
C GLY A 495 21.33 17.38 7.24
N HIS A 496 20.83 16.30 7.85
CA HIS A 496 20.29 16.31 9.19
C HIS A 496 21.21 15.54 10.13
N SER A 497 21.97 16.28 10.91
CA SER A 497 22.84 15.76 11.97
C SER A 497 22.04 15.44 13.24
#